data_487e479b64cbced35dbd9cb9a42ac7dd
#
_entry.id   487e479b64cbced35dbd9cb9a42ac7dd
#
_cell.length_a   1.000
_cell.length_b   1.000
_cell.length_c   1.000
_cell.angle_alpha   90.00
_cell.angle_beta   90.00
_cell.angle_gamma   90.00
#
_symmetry.space_group_name_H-M   'P 1'
#
loop_
_entity.id
_entity.type
_entity.pdbx_description
1 polymer ?
#
loop_
_entity_poly.entity_id
_entity_poly.type
_entity_poly.pdbx_seq_one_letter_code
_entity_poly.pdbx_strand_id
1 'polypeptide(L)' 'MFEKIKKWYQQGLWTVAMVQNAETKGVLTAEQVIEILASK' A
#
# COMPACT_ATOMS: atom_id res chain seq x y z
N MET A 1 -8.32 -5.00 -4.29
CA MET A 1 -7.13 -5.22 -3.44
C MET A 1 -6.55 -3.93 -2.88
N PHE A 2 -6.49 -2.89 -3.70
CA PHE A 2 -5.93 -1.60 -3.28
C PHE A 2 -6.60 -1.05 -2.02
N GLU A 3 -7.91 -1.04 -1.98
CA GLU A 3 -8.63 -0.47 -0.84
C GLU A 3 -8.35 -1.23 0.45
N LYS A 4 -8.25 -2.55 0.37
CA LYS A 4 -7.93 -3.36 1.54
C LYS A 4 -6.53 -3.09 2.04
N ILE A 5 -5.56 -2.99 1.13
CA ILE A 5 -4.18 -2.71 1.49
C ILE A 5 -4.07 -1.33 2.14
N LYS A 6 -4.76 -0.34 1.56
CA LYS A 6 -4.79 1.00 2.12
C LYS A 6 -5.33 0.99 3.55
N LYS A 7 -6.42 0.27 3.78
CA LYS A 7 -7.01 0.15 5.11
C LYS A 7 -6.06 -0.53 6.08
N TRP A 8 -5.44 -1.62 5.64
CA TRP A 8 -4.49 -2.34 6.49
C TRP A 8 -3.30 -1.47 6.85
N TYR A 9 -2.80 -0.69 5.92
CA TYR A 9 -1.69 0.22 6.20
C TYR A 9 -2.10 1.26 7.23
N GLN A 10 -3.31 1.82 7.10
CA GLN A 10 -3.82 2.80 8.06
C GLN A 10 -3.96 2.21 9.45
N GLN A 11 -4.29 0.94 9.54
CA GLN A 11 -4.44 0.24 10.81
C GLN A 11 -3.13 -0.24 11.41
N GLY A 12 -2.03 -0.07 10.69
CA GLY A 12 -0.73 -0.51 11.16
C GLY A 12 -0.44 -1.98 10.88
N LEU A 13 -1.29 -2.65 10.09
CA LEU A 13 -1.08 -4.05 9.74
C LEU A 13 -0.06 -4.24 8.63
N TRP A 14 0.15 -3.22 7.81
CA TRP A 14 1.11 -3.24 6.72
C TRP A 14 2.16 -2.16 6.92
N THR A 15 3.40 -2.48 6.55
CA THR A 15 4.51 -1.53 6.60
C THR A 15 4.76 -0.94 5.22
N VAL A 16 5.57 0.13 5.18
CA VAL A 16 5.99 0.73 3.90
C VAL A 16 6.67 -0.31 3.01
N ALA A 17 7.52 -1.16 3.60
CA ALA A 17 8.20 -2.20 2.83
C ALA A 17 7.22 -3.16 2.18
N MET A 18 6.16 -3.53 2.89
CA MET A 18 5.14 -4.42 2.34
C MET A 18 4.39 -3.77 1.18
N VAL A 19 4.07 -2.49 1.30
CA VAL A 19 3.41 -1.74 0.24
C VAL A 19 4.31 -1.68 -1.00
N GLN A 20 5.60 -1.40 -0.81
CA GLN A 20 6.55 -1.36 -1.92
C GLN A 20 6.72 -2.73 -2.58
N ASN A 21 6.72 -3.80 -1.80
CA ASN A 21 6.79 -5.15 -2.35
C ASN A 21 5.55 -5.46 -3.21
N ALA A 22 4.38 -5.01 -2.79
CA ALA A 22 3.17 -5.20 -3.57
C ALA A 22 3.27 -4.49 -4.93
N GLU A 23 3.88 -3.30 -4.96
CA GLU A 23 4.13 -2.59 -6.21
C GLU A 23 5.07 -3.38 -7.10
N THR A 24 6.16 -3.89 -6.54
CA THR A 24 7.15 -4.67 -7.28
C THR A 24 6.52 -5.91 -7.91
N LYS A 25 5.58 -6.52 -7.21
CA LYS A 25 4.90 -7.72 -7.71
C LYS A 25 3.75 -7.41 -8.68
N GLY A 26 3.48 -6.14 -8.91
CA GLY A 26 2.42 -5.74 -9.82
C GLY A 26 1.02 -5.73 -9.21
N VAL A 27 0.91 -5.89 -7.91
CA VAL A 27 -0.38 -5.83 -7.21
C VAL A 27 -0.88 -4.39 -7.12
N LEU A 28 0.04 -3.44 -6.95
CA LEU A 28 -0.25 -2.02 -6.86
C LEU A 28 0.52 -1.24 -7.91
N THR A 29 -0.04 -0.10 -8.34
CA THR A 29 0.67 0.84 -9.19
C THR A 29 1.44 1.85 -8.34
N ALA A 30 2.38 2.58 -8.98
CA ALA A 30 3.12 3.62 -8.28
C ALA A 30 2.18 4.68 -7.69
N GLU A 31 1.15 5.05 -8.43
CA GLU A 31 0.16 6.03 -7.95
C GLU A 31 -0.58 5.51 -6.73
N GLN A 32 -0.94 4.24 -6.74
CA GLN A 32 -1.63 3.63 -5.60
C GLN A 32 -0.72 3.59 -4.37
N VAL A 33 0.56 3.30 -4.56
CA VAL A 33 1.52 3.30 -3.45
C VAL A 33 1.61 4.70 -2.84
N ILE A 34 1.73 5.73 -3.67
CA ILE A 34 1.79 7.10 -3.19
C ILE A 34 0.54 7.45 -2.40
N GLU A 35 -0.64 7.07 -2.89
CA GLU A 35 -1.88 7.35 -2.20
C GLU A 35 -1.95 6.65 -0.85
N ILE A 36 -1.53 5.40 -0.79
CA ILE A 36 -1.52 4.64 0.46
C ILE A 36 -0.60 5.30 1.48
N LEU A 37 0.62 5.64 1.07
CA LEU A 37 1.60 6.24 1.97
C LEU A 37 1.16 7.61 2.45
N ALA A 38 0.46 8.35 1.61
CA ALA A 38 -0.05 9.67 1.97
C ALA A 38 -1.29 9.61 2.86
N SER A 39 -1.99 8.47 2.90
CA SER A 39 -3.24 8.34 3.64
C SER A 39 -3.03 8.18 5.14
N LYS A 40 -1.83 7.91 5.56
CA LYS A 40 -1.50 7.75 6.97
C LYS A 40 -0.73 8.97 7.49
#